data_affa562c1691ae2bf9cf5387ba9465b2
#
_entry.id   affa562c1691ae2bf9cf5387ba9465b2
#
_cell.length_a   1.000
_cell.length_b   1.000
_cell.length_c   1.000
_cell.angle_alpha   90.00
_cell.angle_beta   90.00
_cell.angle_gamma   90.00
#
_symmetry.space_group_name_H-M   'P 1'
#
loop_
_entity.id
_entity.type
_entity.pdbx_description
1 polymer ?
#
loop_
_entity_poly.entity_id
_entity_poly.type
_entity_poly.pdbx_seq_one_letter_code
_entity_poly.pdbx_strand_id
1 'polypeptide(L)' 'MSKFLKVQCECGSDSVVFGDAKSVVKCFNCKRELLTPTGGRANLHCKILELL' A
#
# COMPACT_ATOMS: atom_id res chain seq x y z
N MET A 1 2.27 13.36 -10.97
CA MET A 1 3.52 12.69 -10.60
C MET A 1 3.21 11.41 -9.85
N SER A 2 3.83 10.36 -10.27
CA SER A 2 3.59 9.06 -9.65
C SER A 2 4.51 8.84 -8.46
N LYS A 3 3.91 8.47 -7.35
CA LYS A 3 4.65 8.15 -6.15
C LYS A 3 4.36 6.69 -5.80
N PHE A 4 5.34 5.85 -5.97
CA PHE A 4 5.20 4.45 -5.64
C PHE A 4 5.91 4.15 -4.33
N LEU A 5 5.29 3.30 -3.54
CA LEU A 5 5.81 2.90 -2.24
C LEU A 5 5.98 1.39 -2.23
N LYS A 6 7.15 0.94 -1.82
CA LYS A 6 7.35 -0.48 -1.62
C LYS A 6 7.01 -0.80 -0.18
N VAL A 7 6.06 -1.68 0.01
CA VAL A 7 5.55 -2.02 1.34
C VAL A 7 5.62 -3.52 1.56
N GLN A 8 5.63 -3.90 2.81
CA GLN A 8 5.64 -5.30 3.19
C GLN A 8 4.41 -5.61 4.03
N CYS A 9 3.65 -6.59 3.59
CA CYS A 9 2.50 -7.07 4.33
C CYS A 9 2.95 -7.90 5.54
N GLU A 10 2.10 -7.99 6.53
CA GLU A 10 2.38 -8.80 7.72
C GLU A 10 2.61 -10.26 7.40
N CYS A 11 2.06 -10.74 6.29
CA CYS A 11 2.27 -12.11 5.86
C CYS A 11 3.66 -12.34 5.26
N GLY A 12 4.45 -11.27 5.12
CA GLY A 12 5.80 -11.37 4.59
C GLY A 12 5.94 -11.05 3.11
N SER A 13 4.84 -10.77 2.44
CA SER A 13 4.86 -10.46 1.00
C SER A 13 5.12 -8.99 0.74
N ASP A 14 6.04 -8.71 -0.15
CA ASP A 14 6.33 -7.34 -0.56
C ASP A 14 5.39 -6.94 -1.70
N SER A 15 5.00 -5.68 -1.69
CA SER A 15 4.12 -5.14 -2.74
C SER A 15 4.50 -3.70 -3.01
N VAL A 16 4.22 -3.27 -4.24
CA VAL A 16 4.39 -1.86 -4.59
C VAL A 16 2.99 -1.28 -4.73
N VAL A 17 2.76 -0.18 -4.03
CA VAL A 17 1.47 0.51 -4.07
C VAL A 17 1.68 1.95 -4.52
N PHE A 18 0.63 2.52 -5.07
CA PHE A 18 0.65 3.91 -5.50
C PHE A 18 0.17 4.79 -4.35
N GLY A 19 1.00 5.76 -3.96
CA GLY A 19 0.69 6.62 -2.81
C GLY A 19 -0.56 7.47 -2.98
N ASP A 20 -0.93 7.79 -4.20
CA ASP A 20 -2.13 8.57 -4.50
C ASP A 20 -3.28 7.70 -4.99
N ALA A 21 -3.26 6.42 -4.67
CA ALA A 21 -4.31 5.51 -5.09
C ALA A 21 -5.67 5.96 -4.55
N LYS A 22 -6.68 5.90 -5.40
CA LYS A 22 -8.05 6.26 -5.02
C LYS A 22 -8.89 5.05 -4.69
N SER A 23 -8.30 3.87 -4.75
CA SER A 23 -8.97 2.62 -4.47
C SER A 23 -8.23 1.87 -3.37
N VAL A 24 -8.96 1.04 -2.65
CA VAL A 24 -8.34 0.19 -1.63
C VAL A 24 -7.42 -0.81 -2.31
N VAL A 25 -6.18 -0.89 -1.82
CA VAL A 25 -5.21 -1.86 -2.29
C VAL A 25 -5.13 -2.98 -1.27
N LYS A 26 -5.28 -4.20 -1.71
CA LYS A 26 -5.22 -5.37 -0.85
C LYS A 26 -4.07 -6.28 -1.21
N CYS A 27 -3.58 -7.00 -0.22
CA CYS A 27 -2.54 -7.99 -0.44
C CYS A 27 -3.08 -9.14 -1.30
N PHE A 28 -2.27 -9.60 -2.25
CA PHE A 28 -2.67 -10.72 -3.10
C PHE A 28 -2.54 -12.07 -2.40
N ASN A 29 -1.82 -12.12 -1.29
CA ASN A 29 -1.55 -13.36 -0.57
C ASN A 29 -2.53 -13.57 0.59
N CYS A 30 -2.60 -12.62 1.51
CA CYS A 30 -3.47 -12.73 2.68
C CYS A 30 -4.75 -11.90 2.56
N LYS A 31 -4.87 -11.12 1.51
CA LYS A 31 -6.03 -10.25 1.21
C LYS A 31 -6.30 -9.19 2.27
N ARG A 32 -5.28 -8.83 3.03
CA ARG A 32 -5.39 -7.74 3.97
C ARG A 32 -5.33 -6.41 3.24
N GLU A 33 -6.00 -5.42 3.77
CA GLU A 33 -5.91 -4.08 3.21
C GLU A 33 -4.53 -3.51 3.45
N LEU A 34 -3.85 -3.15 2.38
CA LEU A 34 -2.54 -2.52 2.46
C LEU A 34 -2.66 -1.02 2.48
N LEU A 35 -3.63 -0.49 1.78
CA LEU A 35 -3.80 0.93 1.63
C LEU A 35 -5.28 1.26 1.52
N THR A 36 -5.73 2.23 2.30
CA THR A 36 -7.11 2.71 2.27
C THR A 36 -7.11 4.20 1.94
N PRO A 37 -7.73 4.61 0.84
CA PRO A 37 -7.82 6.03 0.52
C PRO A 37 -8.81 6.74 1.45
N THR A 38 -8.44 7.93 1.91
CA THR A 38 -9.26 8.69 2.84
C THR A 38 -9.41 10.14 2.41
N GLY A 39 -10.01 10.35 1.26
CA GLY A 39 -10.36 11.70 0.83
C GLY A 39 -9.25 12.65 0.44
N GLY A 40 -8.04 12.41 0.76
CA GLY A 40 -6.92 13.26 0.38
C GLY A 40 -5.60 12.60 0.61
N ARG A 41 -5.59 11.70 1.58
CA ARG A 41 -4.42 10.91 1.90
C ARG A 41 -4.80 9.45 1.94
N ALA A 42 -3.85 8.61 1.64
CA ALA A 42 -4.04 7.17 1.77
C ALA A 42 -3.45 6.70 3.09
N ASN A 43 -4.19 5.86 3.79
CA ASN A 43 -3.70 5.22 5.01
C ASN A 43 -3.03 3.91 4.65
N LEU A 44 -1.77 3.77 5.05
CA LEU A 44 -1.04 2.53 4.87
C LEU A 44 -1.18 1.66 6.10
N HIS A 45 -1.50 0.40 5.89
CA HIS A 45 -1.67 -0.57 6.97
C HIS A 45 -0.51 -1.55 7.06
N CYS A 46 0.53 -1.31 6.30
CA CYS A 46 1.69 -2.18 6.26
C CYS A 46 2.96 -1.35 6.36
N LYS A 47 4.08 -2.05 6.47
CA LYS A 47 5.35 -1.38 6.67
C LYS A 47 5.90 -0.88 5.33
N ILE A 48 6.33 0.36 5.30
CA ILE A 48 6.97 0.93 4.12
C ILE A 48 8.44 0.49 4.11
N LEU A 49 8.84 -0.18 3.05
CA LEU A 49 10.21 -0.62 2.88
C LEU A 49 11.05 0.41 2.12
N GLU A 50 10.45 1.03 1.14
CA GLU A 50 11.18 1.96 0.29
C GLU A 50 10.25 2.94 -0.39
N LEU A 51 10.75 4.13 -0.63
CA LEU A 51 10.06 5.14 -1.44
C LEU A 51 10.66 5.10 -2.84
N LEU A 52 9.82 4.83 -3.81
CA LEU A 52 10.26 4.72 -5.20
C LEU A 52 9.99 5.99 -6.01
#